data_7aefd1686586441f5d37bf7e14b63d38
#
_entry.id   7aefd1686586441f5d37bf7e14b63d38
#
_cell.length_a   1.000
_cell.length_b   1.000
_cell.length_c   1.000
_cell.angle_alpha   90.00
_cell.angle_beta   90.00
_cell.angle_gamma   90.00
#
_symmetry.space_group_name_H-M   'P 1'
#
loop_
_entity.id
_entity.type
_entity.pdbx_description
1 polymer ?
#
loop_
_entity_poly.entity_id
_entity_poly.type
_entity_poly.pdbx_seq_one_letter_code
_entity_poly.pdbx_strand_id
1 'polypeptide(L)'
;MSDILENERVLRIGRSEFVADGIRSFELVDPAGESLPPFTAGAHIRLRTPAGAVRKYSLCNDPSERHRYVIAVKRDELGRGGSLSLVNDAVDGDLLPVGPPENAFRMSRAARNLLLIAGGIGITPILSLIRSL
;
A
#
# COMPACT_ATOMS: atom_id res chain seq x y z
N MET A 1 8.58 20.14 -5.52
CA MET A 1 7.84 18.96 -5.46
C MET A 1 8.62 17.83 -6.09
N SER A 2 8.72 16.78 -5.42
CA SER A 2 9.65 15.74 -5.81
C SER A 2 8.96 14.42 -6.09
N ASP A 3 9.30 13.82 -7.22
CA ASP A 3 8.95 12.44 -7.54
C ASP A 3 10.15 11.53 -7.25
N ILE A 4 11.01 11.92 -6.34
CA ILE A 4 12.15 11.11 -5.91
C ILE A 4 11.68 10.06 -4.93
N LEU A 5 12.04 8.82 -5.21
CA LEU A 5 11.75 7.68 -4.35
C LEU A 5 13.08 7.20 -3.77
N GLU A 6 13.35 7.56 -2.50
CA GLU A 6 14.60 7.24 -1.83
C GLU A 6 14.57 5.82 -1.27
N ASN A 7 15.73 5.17 -1.25
CA ASN A 7 15.90 3.82 -0.70
C ASN A 7 14.91 2.84 -1.30
N GLU A 8 14.63 2.98 -2.58
CA GLU A 8 13.67 2.13 -3.27
C GLU A 8 14.20 0.71 -3.44
N ARG A 9 13.26 -0.20 -3.49
CA ARG A 9 13.49 -1.56 -3.97
C ARG A 9 12.43 -1.88 -5.00
N VAL A 10 12.72 -2.85 -5.85
CA VAL A 10 11.76 -3.28 -6.85
C VAL A 10 10.95 -4.43 -6.28
N LEU A 11 9.63 -4.30 -6.24
CA LEU A 11 8.72 -5.37 -5.84
C LEU A 11 7.90 -5.81 -7.04
N ARG A 12 7.45 -7.06 -7.00
CA ARG A 12 6.62 -7.65 -8.04
C ARG A 12 5.16 -7.68 -7.57
N ILE A 13 4.24 -7.38 -8.48
CA ILE A 13 2.82 -7.62 -8.23
C ILE A 13 2.61 -9.13 -8.28
N GLY A 14 2.42 -9.75 -7.11
CA GLY A 14 2.17 -11.18 -7.03
C GLY A 14 0.73 -11.54 -7.37
N ARG A 15 -0.20 -10.69 -6.93
CA ARG A 15 -1.62 -10.90 -7.14
C ARG A 15 -2.34 -9.56 -7.09
N SER A 16 -3.39 -9.43 -7.89
CA SER A 16 -4.27 -8.27 -7.82
C SER A 16 -5.71 -8.69 -8.09
N GLU A 17 -6.65 -7.95 -7.50
CA GLU A 17 -8.07 -8.21 -7.73
C GLU A 17 -8.89 -6.94 -7.48
N PHE A 18 -10.00 -6.80 -8.19
CA PHE A 18 -10.96 -5.75 -7.90
C PHE A 18 -11.79 -6.17 -6.69
N VAL A 19 -11.70 -5.38 -5.62
CA VAL A 19 -12.42 -5.65 -4.37
C VAL A 19 -13.72 -4.86 -4.30
N ALA A 20 -13.84 -3.83 -5.13
CA ALA A 20 -15.04 -3.04 -5.31
C ALA A 20 -14.95 -2.32 -6.66
N ASP A 21 -16.03 -1.66 -7.08
CA ASP A 21 -16.02 -0.89 -8.31
C ASP A 21 -14.98 0.24 -8.20
N GLY A 22 -14.03 0.26 -9.12
CA GLY A 22 -12.98 1.25 -9.14
C GLY A 22 -11.91 1.12 -8.07
N ILE A 23 -11.93 0.03 -7.27
CA ILE A 23 -10.91 -0.23 -6.24
C ILE A 23 -10.26 -1.56 -6.51
N ARG A 24 -8.93 -1.55 -6.68
CA ARG A 24 -8.14 -2.74 -6.97
C ARG A 24 -7.12 -2.96 -5.87
N SER A 25 -7.06 -4.18 -5.35
CA SER A 25 -6.09 -4.59 -4.35
C SER A 25 -4.86 -5.19 -5.04
N PHE A 26 -3.68 -4.86 -4.51
CA PHE A 26 -2.41 -5.38 -5.02
C PHE A 26 -1.61 -6.01 -3.89
N GLU A 27 -1.12 -7.22 -4.13
CA GLU A 27 -0.14 -7.87 -3.28
C GLU A 27 1.24 -7.68 -3.89
N LEU A 28 2.14 -7.05 -3.13
CA LEU A 28 3.50 -6.76 -3.58
C LEU A 28 4.46 -7.69 -2.83
N VAL A 29 5.33 -8.36 -3.58
CA VAL A 29 6.26 -9.35 -3.03
C VAL A 29 7.67 -9.09 -3.54
N ASP A 30 8.66 -9.59 -2.78
CA ASP A 30 10.05 -9.55 -3.25
C ASP A 30 10.20 -10.48 -4.45
N PRO A 31 10.81 -10.03 -5.56
CA PRO A 31 10.99 -10.89 -6.74
C PRO A 31 11.79 -12.14 -6.48
N ALA A 32 12.68 -12.13 -5.49
CA ALA A 32 13.47 -13.29 -5.09
C ALA A 32 12.83 -14.11 -3.97
N GLY A 33 11.65 -13.72 -3.50
CA GLY A 33 10.94 -14.44 -2.43
C GLY A 33 11.47 -14.18 -1.04
N GLU A 34 12.27 -13.14 -0.85
CA GLU A 34 12.81 -12.80 0.46
C GLU A 34 11.81 -12.01 1.30
N SER A 35 12.08 -11.92 2.61
CA SER A 35 11.27 -11.12 3.52
C SER A 35 11.38 -9.65 3.19
N LEU A 36 10.29 -8.93 3.34
CA LEU A 36 10.24 -7.49 3.14
C LEU A 36 10.59 -6.75 4.44
N PRO A 37 11.03 -5.48 4.34
CA PRO A 37 11.22 -4.67 5.54
C PRO A 37 9.97 -4.64 6.39
N PRO A 38 10.14 -4.68 7.73
CA PRO A 38 8.99 -4.69 8.64
C PRO A 38 8.24 -3.36 8.61
N PHE A 39 6.97 -3.41 8.96
CA PHE A 39 6.16 -2.21 9.12
C PHE A 39 5.28 -2.34 10.36
N THR A 40 4.75 -1.22 10.81
CA THR A 40 3.81 -1.17 11.91
C THR A 40 2.43 -0.82 11.39
N ALA A 41 1.38 -1.18 12.15
CA ALA A 41 0.01 -0.88 11.77
C ALA A 41 -0.17 0.62 11.53
N GLY A 42 -0.83 0.99 10.45
CA GLY A 42 -1.00 2.38 10.04
C GLY A 42 0.07 2.89 9.08
N ALA A 43 1.05 2.07 8.75
CA ALA A 43 2.13 2.45 7.84
C ALA A 43 1.65 2.59 6.39
N HIS A 44 2.41 3.33 5.62
CA HIS A 44 2.22 3.48 4.19
C HIS A 44 3.52 3.24 3.45
N ILE A 45 3.41 2.99 2.17
CA ILE A 45 4.55 2.96 1.25
C ILE A 45 4.34 3.99 0.16
N ARG A 46 5.45 4.43 -0.42
CA ARG A 46 5.43 5.21 -1.66
C ARG A 46 5.89 4.31 -2.78
N LEU A 47 5.23 4.40 -3.91
CA LEU A 47 5.63 3.62 -5.08
C LEU A 47 5.54 4.47 -6.34
N ARG A 48 6.31 4.06 -7.34
CA ARG A 48 6.22 4.68 -8.66
C ARG A 48 5.23 3.90 -9.49
N THR A 49 4.19 4.58 -9.94
CA THR A 49 3.12 3.99 -10.75
C THR A 49 3.60 3.74 -12.19
N PRO A 50 2.87 2.92 -12.98
CA PRO A 50 3.21 2.74 -14.40
C PRO A 50 3.28 4.05 -15.19
N ALA A 51 2.48 5.04 -14.82
CA ALA A 51 2.54 6.36 -15.46
C ALA A 51 3.76 7.20 -15.03
N GLY A 52 4.57 6.72 -14.09
CA GLY A 52 5.78 7.38 -13.63
C GLY A 52 5.63 8.29 -12.43
N ALA A 53 4.41 8.47 -11.94
CA ALA A 53 4.15 9.31 -10.75
C ALA A 53 4.42 8.51 -9.47
N VAL A 54 4.95 9.18 -8.45
CA VAL A 54 5.11 8.59 -7.12
C VAL A 54 3.84 8.87 -6.31
N ARG A 55 3.28 7.82 -5.72
CA ARG A 55 2.05 7.91 -4.93
C ARG A 55 2.23 7.14 -3.63
N LYS A 56 1.47 7.56 -2.62
CA LYS A 56 1.49 7.01 -1.29
C LYS A 56 0.24 6.15 -1.06
N TYR A 57 0.44 4.93 -0.56
CA TYR A 57 -0.66 4.00 -0.27
C TYR A 57 -0.46 3.37 1.09
N SER A 58 -1.55 3.29 1.86
CA SER A 58 -1.53 2.62 3.15
C SER A 58 -1.45 1.12 3.01
N LEU A 59 -0.72 0.47 3.93
CA LEU A 59 -0.64 -0.97 3.99
C LEU A 59 -1.85 -1.53 4.72
N CYS A 60 -2.52 -2.51 4.10
CA CYS A 60 -3.78 -3.08 4.58
C CYS A 60 -3.61 -4.40 5.31
N ASN A 61 -2.47 -5.07 5.13
CA ASN A 61 -2.28 -6.40 5.69
C ASN A 61 -1.74 -6.36 7.12
N ASP A 62 -1.73 -7.53 7.76
CA ASP A 62 -1.22 -7.67 9.10
C ASP A 62 0.29 -7.40 9.12
N PRO A 63 0.78 -6.52 10.02
CA PRO A 63 2.21 -6.24 10.13
C PRO A 63 3.08 -7.47 10.45
N SER A 64 2.50 -8.53 10.99
CA SER A 64 3.23 -9.77 11.25
C SER A 64 3.61 -10.52 9.98
N GLU A 65 2.93 -10.24 8.87
CA GLU A 65 3.28 -10.81 7.58
C GLU A 65 4.52 -10.13 7.02
N ARG A 66 5.58 -10.92 6.80
CA ARG A 66 6.86 -10.39 6.32
C ARG A 66 7.10 -10.69 4.85
N HIS A 67 6.19 -11.40 4.20
CA HIS A 67 6.36 -11.86 2.83
C HIS A 67 5.64 -11.00 1.79
N ARG A 68 4.80 -10.07 2.23
CA ARG A 68 4.01 -9.25 1.30
C ARG A 68 3.62 -7.91 1.89
N TYR A 69 3.36 -6.95 1.01
CA TYR A 69 2.62 -5.72 1.31
C TYR A 69 1.33 -5.76 0.52
N VAL A 70 0.22 -5.38 1.13
CA VAL A 70 -1.07 -5.28 0.45
C VAL A 70 -1.54 -3.84 0.49
N ILE A 71 -1.86 -3.31 -0.68
CA ILE A 71 -2.42 -1.96 -0.83
C ILE A 71 -3.74 -2.05 -1.58
N ALA A 72 -4.62 -1.07 -1.37
CA ALA A 72 -5.85 -0.92 -2.13
C ALA A 72 -5.80 0.43 -2.83
N VAL A 73 -6.03 0.44 -4.13
CA VAL A 73 -5.91 1.63 -4.96
C VAL A 73 -7.27 1.97 -5.56
N LYS A 74 -7.73 3.17 -5.26
CA LYS A 74 -8.97 3.68 -5.85
C LYS A 74 -8.66 4.38 -7.17
N ARG A 75 -9.44 4.06 -8.20
CA ARG A 75 -9.35 4.76 -9.48
C ARG A 75 -9.72 6.24 -9.28
N ASP A 76 -8.81 7.12 -9.63
CA ASP A 76 -9.03 8.55 -9.55
C ASP A 76 -9.00 9.13 -10.97
N GLU A 77 -10.17 9.24 -11.57
CA GLU A 77 -10.30 9.72 -12.95
C GLU A 77 -10.04 11.22 -13.07
N LEU A 78 -10.16 11.95 -11.97
CA LEU A 78 -9.90 13.38 -11.93
C LEU A 78 -8.45 13.69 -11.52
N GLY A 79 -7.66 12.69 -11.19
CA GLY A 79 -6.28 12.85 -10.81
C GLY A 79 -5.35 12.93 -12.01
N ARG A 80 -4.04 12.90 -11.72
CA ARG A 80 -2.98 13.05 -12.74
C ARG A 80 -2.58 11.74 -13.40
N GLY A 81 -3.39 10.70 -13.31
CA GLY A 81 -3.16 9.43 -13.98
C GLY A 81 -2.36 8.40 -13.20
N GLY A 82 -1.80 8.74 -12.04
CA GLY A 82 -1.03 7.79 -11.24
C GLY A 82 -1.86 6.58 -10.79
N SER A 83 -2.87 6.82 -9.97
CA SER A 83 -3.78 5.75 -9.51
C SER A 83 -4.54 5.10 -10.65
N LEU A 84 -4.93 5.90 -11.66
CA LEU A 84 -5.60 5.38 -12.84
C LEU A 84 -4.72 4.35 -13.57
N SER A 85 -3.42 4.64 -13.73
CA SER A 85 -2.50 3.72 -14.39
C SER A 85 -2.33 2.41 -13.63
N LEU A 86 -2.32 2.45 -12.29
CA LEU A 86 -2.28 1.24 -11.48
C LEU A 86 -3.55 0.41 -11.67
N VAL A 87 -4.71 1.03 -11.57
CA VAL A 87 -5.98 0.29 -11.64
C VAL A 87 -6.23 -0.27 -13.04
N ASN A 88 -5.89 0.48 -14.09
CA ASN A 88 -6.21 0.09 -15.46
C ASN A 88 -5.09 -0.68 -16.17
N ASP A 89 -3.82 -0.35 -15.92
CA ASP A 89 -2.71 -0.80 -16.75
C ASP A 89 -1.82 -1.84 -16.10
N ALA A 90 -1.71 -1.84 -14.76
CA ALA A 90 -0.83 -2.77 -14.06
C ALA A 90 -1.37 -4.19 -14.14
N VAL A 91 -0.49 -5.16 -14.34
CA VAL A 91 -0.83 -6.58 -14.40
C VAL A 91 0.04 -7.37 -13.43
N ASP A 92 -0.46 -8.55 -13.04
CA ASP A 92 0.30 -9.46 -12.19
C ASP A 92 1.64 -9.80 -12.85
N GLY A 93 2.70 -9.74 -12.06
CA GLY A 93 4.06 -9.94 -12.57
C GLY A 93 4.80 -8.65 -12.86
N ASP A 94 4.13 -7.51 -12.94
CA ASP A 94 4.79 -6.22 -13.14
C ASP A 94 5.68 -5.87 -11.95
N LEU A 95 6.79 -5.19 -12.26
CA LEU A 95 7.74 -4.70 -11.26
C LEU A 95 7.49 -3.23 -11.01
N LEU A 96 7.44 -2.86 -9.73
CA LEU A 96 7.22 -1.48 -9.32
C LEU A 96 8.31 -1.04 -8.34
N PRO A 97 8.93 0.13 -8.54
CA PRO A 97 9.82 0.71 -7.52
C PRO A 97 9.00 1.13 -6.30
N VAL A 98 9.43 0.70 -5.11
CA VAL A 98 8.72 0.92 -3.85
C VAL A 98 9.70 1.41 -2.80
N GLY A 99 9.34 2.48 -2.09
CA GLY A 99 10.12 2.99 -0.98
C GLY A 99 9.87 2.19 0.30
N PRO A 100 10.68 2.44 1.34
CA PRO A 100 10.51 1.74 2.62
C PRO A 100 9.20 2.17 3.29
N PRO A 101 8.61 1.29 4.14
CA PRO A 101 7.43 1.66 4.91
C PRO A 101 7.70 2.84 5.84
N GLU A 102 6.73 3.73 5.95
CA GLU A 102 6.76 4.89 6.84
C GLU A 102 5.45 4.91 7.63
N ASN A 103 5.50 5.34 8.87
CA ASN A 103 4.30 5.39 9.70
C ASN A 103 4.09 6.77 10.31
N ALA A 104 3.17 7.53 9.72
CA ALA A 104 2.69 8.80 10.27
C ALA A 104 1.36 8.63 11.04
N PHE A 105 0.84 7.41 11.16
CA PHE A 105 -0.43 7.11 11.80
C PHE A 105 -0.25 5.94 12.76
N ARG A 106 0.32 6.23 13.95
CA ARG A 106 0.66 5.19 14.92
C ARG A 106 -0.40 5.05 15.99
N MET A 107 -0.69 3.80 16.35
CA MET A 107 -1.54 3.48 17.47
C MET A 107 -0.74 3.56 18.76
N SER A 108 -1.25 4.28 19.77
CA SER A 108 -0.61 4.34 21.07
C SER A 108 -0.69 2.99 21.78
N ARG A 109 0.44 2.51 22.29
CA ARG A 109 0.48 1.27 23.08
C ARG A 109 -0.14 1.45 24.46
N ALA A 110 -0.24 2.69 24.94
CA ALA A 110 -0.84 3.00 26.22
C ALA A 110 -2.35 3.20 26.15
N ALA A 111 -2.93 3.18 24.96
CA ALA A 111 -4.36 3.37 24.80
C ALA A 111 -5.14 2.18 25.36
N ARG A 112 -6.13 2.49 26.20
CA ARG A 112 -7.03 1.47 26.75
C ARG A 112 -8.27 1.28 25.88
N ASN A 113 -8.70 2.36 25.24
CA ASN A 113 -9.87 2.36 24.38
C ASN A 113 -9.47 2.91 23.02
N LEU A 114 -9.92 2.23 21.97
CA LEU A 114 -9.67 2.62 20.60
C LEU A 114 -11.00 2.89 19.91
N LEU A 115 -11.10 4.04 19.26
CA LEU A 115 -12.21 4.34 18.37
C LEU A 115 -11.68 4.40 16.96
N LEU A 116 -12.09 3.43 16.15
CA LEU A 116 -11.68 3.32 14.74
C LEU A 116 -12.85 3.73 13.87
N ILE A 117 -12.64 4.78 13.08
CA ILE A 117 -13.66 5.31 12.18
C ILE A 117 -13.16 5.17 10.76
N ALA A 118 -13.94 4.50 9.92
CA ALA A 118 -13.60 4.28 8.51
C ALA A 118 -14.57 5.00 7.61
N GLY A 119 -14.02 5.68 6.59
CA GLY A 119 -14.80 6.34 5.55
C GLY A 119 -14.09 6.23 4.23
N GLY A 120 -14.73 5.64 3.23
CA GLY A 120 -14.13 5.46 1.91
C GLY A 120 -12.84 4.66 1.97
N ILE A 121 -11.82 5.10 1.23
CA ILE A 121 -10.53 4.41 1.16
C ILE A 121 -9.74 4.53 2.46
N GLY A 122 -10.13 5.43 3.37
CA GLY A 122 -9.46 5.59 4.65
C GLY A 122 -9.50 4.37 5.56
N ILE A 123 -10.29 3.35 5.20
CA ILE A 123 -10.31 2.08 5.94
C ILE A 123 -8.99 1.31 5.82
N THR A 124 -8.16 1.55 4.80
CA THR A 124 -6.96 0.75 4.59
C THR A 124 -5.98 0.77 5.76
N PRO A 125 -5.58 1.93 6.33
CA PRO A 125 -4.74 1.92 7.53
C PRO A 125 -5.46 1.36 8.75
N ILE A 126 -6.78 1.53 8.84
CA ILE A 126 -7.60 1.03 9.94
C ILE A 126 -7.66 -0.49 9.91
N LEU A 127 -7.73 -1.10 8.73
CA LEU A 127 -7.69 -2.55 8.59
C LEU A 127 -6.40 -3.13 9.14
N SER A 128 -5.26 -2.51 8.84
CA SER A 128 -3.97 -2.96 9.37
C SER A 128 -3.93 -2.85 10.89
N LEU A 129 -4.47 -1.78 11.47
CA LEU A 129 -4.57 -1.60 12.92
C LEU A 129 -5.42 -2.71 13.54
N ILE A 130 -6.58 -3.01 12.95
CA ILE A 130 -7.46 -4.07 13.46
C ILE A 130 -6.76 -5.42 13.41
N ARG A 131 -6.09 -5.73 12.31
CA ARG A 131 -5.41 -7.01 12.13
C ARG A 131 -4.21 -7.20 13.06
N SER A 132 -3.67 -6.11 13.61
CA SER A 132 -2.55 -6.17 14.55
C SER A 132 -2.98 -6.37 16.01
N LEU A 133 -4.27 -6.27 16.33
CA LEU A 133 -4.77 -6.39 17.69
C LEU A 133 -4.80 -7.84 18.23
#